data_7eae034c7ad1f63d2a346a5bd5c10561
#
_entry.id   7eae034c7ad1f63d2a346a5bd5c10561
#
_cell.length_a   1.000
_cell.length_b   1.000
_cell.length_c   1.000
_cell.angle_alpha   90.00
_cell.angle_beta   90.00
_cell.angle_gamma   90.00
#
_symmetry.space_group_name_H-M   'P 1'
#
loop_
_entity.id
_entity.type
_entity.pdbx_description
1 polymer ?
#
loop_
_entity_poly.entity_id
_entity_poly.type
_entity_poly.pdbx_seq_one_letter_code
_entity_poly.pdbx_strand_id
1 'polypeptide(L)'
;MQHHPALHNTAIESDVNRRAFMQSVASSAAVVGGLTLSESAHAAPDGKSPIIDTHMHVWANDPKRYPFPHPYSKDFKKPPHEGTVEMLMKDMDRHGCTHSVLVQVIYHGWDNTYVADCVKRYPKRLKAHGLIDPTDPKVADKMEFWMKEHGLHGMRFSAIYYENGKHGGDGWINARETHRVWRKAEKLGAVFNYFIAPKQLPKLETMVRAHPKVRVIIDHLSQMDLGAEDPEPDFRLLLAMAKYPNVWVKVSELSSVSKSGKYPFPDAYPHVKRVYEAFGPDRLLFGTGYPGAARAGYNRPPLNKEIDLFRKEIPFFTPEDQEKILGRNAAHLWGFGKST
;
A
#
# COMPACT_ATOMS: atom_id res chain seq x y z
N MET A 1 28.14 -23.12 8.37
CA MET A 1 26.69 -22.87 8.29
C MET A 1 26.51 -21.39 8.19
N GLN A 2 26.32 -20.89 6.96
CA GLN A 2 26.23 -19.44 6.69
C GLN A 2 24.75 -19.08 6.66
N HIS A 3 24.32 -18.25 7.60
CA HIS A 3 22.98 -17.67 7.61
C HIS A 3 22.88 -16.60 6.53
N HIS A 4 22.02 -16.80 5.54
CA HIS A 4 21.74 -15.85 4.48
C HIS A 4 20.85 -14.69 5.00
N PRO A 5 21.27 -13.41 4.90
CA PRO A 5 20.48 -12.29 5.40
C PRO A 5 19.19 -11.98 4.62
N ALA A 6 18.98 -12.62 3.47
CA ALA A 6 17.79 -12.44 2.64
C ALA A 6 16.50 -13.02 3.26
N LEU A 7 16.62 -13.98 4.19
CA LEU A 7 15.46 -14.59 4.85
C LEU A 7 14.83 -13.73 5.94
N HIS A 8 15.54 -12.71 6.43
CA HIS A 8 15.01 -11.86 7.52
C HIS A 8 13.94 -10.85 7.07
N ASN A 9 13.88 -10.46 5.80
CA ASN A 9 12.83 -9.52 5.37
C ASN A 9 11.48 -10.20 5.10
N THR A 10 11.49 -11.48 4.73
CA THR A 10 10.27 -12.29 4.60
C THR A 10 9.85 -12.90 5.95
N ALA A 11 10.81 -13.24 6.83
CA ALA A 11 10.52 -13.79 8.15
C ALA A 11 9.99 -12.76 9.16
N ILE A 12 10.34 -11.47 9.01
CA ILE A 12 9.76 -10.40 9.86
C ILE A 12 8.28 -10.18 9.53
N GLU A 13 7.86 -10.54 8.32
CA GLU A 13 6.45 -10.51 7.93
C GLU A 13 5.66 -11.74 8.42
N SER A 14 6.31 -12.88 8.74
CA SER A 14 5.64 -14.14 9.09
C SER A 14 5.68 -14.55 10.58
N ASP A 15 6.52 -13.95 11.41
CA ASP A 15 6.71 -14.37 12.82
C ASP A 15 5.95 -13.50 13.83
N VAL A 16 4.71 -13.10 13.51
CA VAL A 16 3.82 -12.47 14.48
C VAL A 16 2.97 -13.55 15.16
N ASN A 17 3.48 -14.07 16.25
CA ASN A 17 2.78 -15.05 17.08
C ASN A 17 1.60 -14.38 17.83
N ARG A 18 0.37 -14.79 17.49
CA ARG A 18 -0.88 -14.20 17.95
C ARG A 18 -1.50 -15.05 19.05
N ARG A 19 -1.53 -14.56 20.28
CA ARG A 19 -2.48 -15.06 21.29
C ARG A 19 -3.00 -13.94 22.19
N ALA A 20 -4.34 -13.93 22.28
CA ALA A 20 -5.26 -13.40 23.29
C ALA A 20 -5.63 -11.91 23.27
N PHE A 21 -6.87 -11.58 22.94
CA PHE A 21 -7.89 -11.09 23.90
C PHE A 21 -9.24 -10.84 23.20
N MET A 22 -10.30 -11.36 23.76
CA MET A 22 -11.71 -11.19 23.35
C MET A 22 -12.44 -10.27 24.34
N GLN A 23 -13.32 -9.36 23.94
CA GLN A 23 -14.77 -9.37 24.13
C GLN A 23 -15.45 -8.02 23.87
N SER A 24 -16.56 -8.15 23.15
CA SER A 24 -17.82 -7.39 23.12
C SER A 24 -17.85 -5.89 22.83
N VAL A 25 -18.70 -5.47 21.87
CA VAL A 25 -19.82 -4.54 22.05
C VAL A 25 -20.74 -4.54 20.81
N ALA A 26 -22.04 -4.43 21.09
CA ALA A 26 -23.16 -4.50 20.17
C ALA A 26 -23.49 -3.16 19.45
N SER A 27 -24.13 -3.33 18.32
CA SER A 27 -24.93 -2.51 17.41
C SER A 27 -25.37 -1.09 17.80
N SER A 28 -25.25 -0.17 16.83
CA SER A 28 -26.26 0.85 16.50
C SER A 28 -26.08 1.32 15.05
N ALA A 29 -27.11 1.19 14.22
CA ALA A 29 -27.17 1.66 12.86
C ALA A 29 -27.68 3.12 12.82
N ALA A 30 -27.06 3.96 11.99
CA ALA A 30 -27.61 5.24 11.58
C ALA A 30 -27.39 5.44 10.08
N VAL A 31 -28.48 5.75 9.39
CA VAL A 31 -28.59 6.05 7.97
C VAL A 31 -28.01 7.44 7.70
N VAL A 32 -27.11 7.56 6.73
CA VAL A 32 -26.68 8.85 6.17
C VAL A 32 -26.80 8.84 4.65
N GLY A 33 -27.53 9.83 4.16
CA GLY A 33 -27.93 10.01 2.77
C GLY A 33 -26.74 10.20 1.80
N GLY A 34 -26.94 9.65 0.61
CA GLY A 34 -25.95 9.66 -0.47
C GLY A 34 -25.80 11.03 -1.13
N LEU A 35 -24.56 11.42 -1.34
CA LEU A 35 -24.14 12.43 -2.31
C LEU A 35 -23.66 11.68 -3.56
N THR A 36 -24.45 11.74 -4.64
CA THR A 36 -24.06 11.26 -5.96
C THR A 36 -23.02 12.20 -6.56
N LEU A 37 -21.77 11.74 -6.62
CA LEU A 37 -20.70 12.40 -7.38
C LEU A 37 -20.79 11.91 -8.85
N SER A 38 -21.05 12.84 -9.75
CA SER A 38 -21.06 12.63 -11.20
C SER A 38 -19.67 12.17 -11.68
N GLU A 39 -19.62 10.99 -12.28
CA GLU A 39 -18.40 10.40 -12.84
C GLU A 39 -18.09 10.98 -14.22
N SER A 40 -16.90 11.58 -14.34
CA SER A 40 -16.23 11.74 -15.64
C SER A 40 -15.00 10.83 -15.64
N ALA A 41 -15.17 9.58 -16.05
CA ALA A 41 -14.06 8.67 -16.27
C ALA A 41 -13.31 9.08 -17.55
N HIS A 42 -12.04 9.44 -17.43
CA HIS A 42 -11.16 9.65 -18.59
C HIS A 42 -10.63 8.30 -19.07
N ALA A 43 -11.09 7.86 -20.25
CA ALA A 43 -10.55 6.69 -20.95
C ALA A 43 -9.11 6.97 -21.43
N ALA A 44 -8.28 5.91 -21.48
CA ALA A 44 -6.99 5.95 -22.18
C ALA A 44 -7.20 6.25 -23.69
N PRO A 45 -6.16 6.73 -24.41
CA PRO A 45 -6.27 7.13 -25.82
C PRO A 45 -6.85 6.06 -26.75
N ASP A 46 -6.75 4.78 -26.39
CA ASP A 46 -7.20 3.63 -27.19
C ASP A 46 -8.58 3.08 -26.76
N GLY A 47 -9.34 3.80 -25.94
CA GLY A 47 -10.64 3.34 -25.43
C GLY A 47 -10.53 2.23 -24.36
N LYS A 48 -9.34 1.78 -23.99
CA LYS A 48 -9.11 0.79 -22.94
C LYS A 48 -8.92 1.46 -21.59
N SER A 49 -9.48 0.87 -20.54
CA SER A 49 -9.23 1.33 -19.17
C SER A 49 -7.76 1.18 -18.80
N PRO A 50 -7.15 2.17 -18.11
CA PRO A 50 -5.75 2.10 -17.72
C PRO A 50 -5.52 0.96 -16.74
N ILE A 51 -4.30 0.35 -16.77
CA ILE A 51 -3.80 -0.51 -15.70
C ILE A 51 -2.80 0.32 -14.91
N ILE A 52 -3.06 0.48 -13.62
CA ILE A 52 -2.24 1.29 -12.71
C ILE A 52 -1.82 0.44 -11.52
N ASP A 53 -0.54 0.13 -11.44
CA ASP A 53 0.02 -0.54 -10.28
C ASP A 53 0.21 0.46 -9.13
N THR A 54 -0.56 0.33 -8.07
CA THR A 54 -0.55 1.28 -6.95
C THR A 54 0.45 0.94 -5.84
N HIS A 55 1.26 -0.10 -6.03
CA HIS A 55 2.27 -0.48 -5.05
C HIS A 55 3.52 -1.04 -5.71
N MET A 56 4.46 -0.18 -6.03
CA MET A 56 5.71 -0.57 -6.66
C MET A 56 6.90 -0.03 -5.88
N HIS A 57 7.79 -0.93 -5.49
CA HIS A 57 9.08 -0.58 -4.91
C HIS A 57 10.14 -0.47 -5.99
N VAL A 58 10.90 0.60 -5.96
CA VAL A 58 12.12 0.75 -6.77
C VAL A 58 13.26 1.27 -5.90
N TRP A 59 14.49 0.89 -6.24
CA TRP A 59 15.69 1.37 -5.57
C TRP A 59 16.82 1.53 -6.57
N ALA A 60 17.73 2.44 -6.22
CA ALA A 60 18.86 2.77 -7.09
C ALA A 60 19.91 1.65 -7.11
N ASN A 61 20.63 1.53 -8.23
CA ASN A 61 21.84 0.73 -8.32
C ASN A 61 23.11 1.63 -8.23
N ASP A 62 23.01 2.72 -7.48
CA ASP A 62 24.09 3.68 -7.22
C ASP A 62 24.10 4.08 -5.73
N PRO A 63 24.78 3.30 -4.86
CA PRO A 63 24.79 3.56 -3.42
C PRO A 63 25.58 4.82 -3.03
N LYS A 64 26.39 5.39 -3.93
CA LYS A 64 27.09 6.65 -3.68
C LYS A 64 26.14 7.83 -3.75
N ARG A 65 25.30 7.85 -4.77
CA ARG A 65 24.30 8.90 -4.97
C ARG A 65 23.06 8.69 -4.12
N TYR A 66 22.63 7.44 -3.97
CA TYR A 66 21.43 7.04 -3.23
C TYR A 66 21.79 5.98 -2.18
N PRO A 67 22.29 6.38 -1.02
CA PRO A 67 22.71 5.46 0.03
C PRO A 67 21.54 4.64 0.59
N PHE A 68 21.87 3.56 1.29
CA PHE A 68 20.91 2.65 1.91
C PHE A 68 20.95 2.72 3.46
N PRO A 69 20.56 3.83 4.07
CA PRO A 69 20.56 4.01 5.51
C PRO A 69 19.34 3.33 6.14
N HIS A 70 19.26 2.00 6.06
CA HIS A 70 18.14 1.23 6.57
C HIS A 70 17.92 1.48 8.07
N PRO A 71 16.78 2.05 8.53
CA PRO A 71 16.62 2.54 9.90
C PRO A 71 16.51 1.42 10.94
N TYR A 72 16.14 0.21 10.53
CA TYR A 72 15.91 -0.94 11.41
C TYR A 72 16.95 -2.05 11.26
N SER A 73 17.94 -1.89 10.38
CA SER A 73 19.01 -2.88 10.15
C SER A 73 20.35 -2.21 9.95
N LYS A 74 21.16 -2.18 11.00
CA LYS A 74 22.50 -1.53 10.99
C LYS A 74 23.48 -2.20 10.03
N ASP A 75 23.31 -3.50 9.77
CA ASP A 75 24.18 -4.30 8.90
C ASP A 75 23.73 -4.32 7.45
N PHE A 76 22.62 -3.66 7.13
CA PHE A 76 22.12 -3.58 5.76
C PHE A 76 23.09 -2.80 4.89
N LYS A 77 23.59 -3.42 3.81
CA LYS A 77 24.55 -2.79 2.88
C LYS A 77 23.91 -2.40 1.57
N LYS A 78 23.13 -3.30 1.00
CA LYS A 78 22.41 -3.12 -0.27
C LYS A 78 21.31 -4.16 -0.43
N PRO A 79 20.30 -3.90 -1.26
CA PRO A 79 19.31 -4.92 -1.63
C PRO A 79 19.97 -6.13 -2.31
N PRO A 80 19.43 -7.35 -2.12
CA PRO A 80 20.00 -8.58 -2.71
C PRO A 80 19.77 -8.65 -4.23
N HIS A 81 18.80 -7.91 -4.75
CA HIS A 81 18.42 -7.89 -6.16
C HIS A 81 18.38 -6.44 -6.68
N GLU A 82 18.57 -6.27 -7.99
CA GLU A 82 18.33 -4.98 -8.63
C GLU A 82 16.82 -4.73 -8.75
N GLY A 83 16.41 -3.46 -8.61
CA GLY A 83 15.01 -3.04 -8.70
C GLY A 83 14.89 -1.60 -9.17
N THR A 84 15.54 -1.26 -10.29
CA THR A 84 15.59 0.12 -10.77
C THR A 84 14.30 0.54 -11.46
N VAL A 85 14.10 1.86 -11.60
CA VAL A 85 12.95 2.40 -12.33
C VAL A 85 12.98 2.00 -13.80
N GLU A 86 14.16 1.80 -14.41
CA GLU A 86 14.29 1.33 -15.79
C GLU A 86 13.76 -0.10 -15.96
N MET A 87 13.99 -0.97 -14.97
CA MET A 87 13.41 -2.32 -14.95
C MET A 87 11.88 -2.24 -14.83
N LEU A 88 11.37 -1.34 -14.00
CA LEU A 88 9.94 -1.10 -13.87
C LEU A 88 9.33 -0.64 -15.20
N MET A 89 9.94 0.36 -15.86
CA MET A 89 9.40 0.89 -17.12
C MET A 89 9.33 -0.19 -18.21
N LYS A 90 10.37 -1.02 -18.35
CA LYS A 90 10.37 -2.16 -19.27
C LYS A 90 9.27 -3.20 -18.94
N ASP A 91 9.08 -3.48 -17.65
CA ASP A 91 8.07 -4.45 -17.20
C ASP A 91 6.66 -3.91 -17.46
N MET A 92 6.42 -2.64 -17.18
CA MET A 92 5.16 -1.95 -17.48
C MET A 92 4.83 -1.97 -18.98
N ASP A 93 5.80 -1.60 -19.83
CA ASP A 93 5.60 -1.55 -21.27
C ASP A 93 5.32 -2.94 -21.86
N ARG A 94 6.03 -3.97 -21.38
CA ARG A 94 5.82 -5.36 -21.80
C ARG A 94 4.43 -5.89 -21.48
N HIS A 95 3.85 -5.47 -20.35
CA HIS A 95 2.61 -6.06 -19.82
C HIS A 95 1.40 -5.11 -19.88
N GLY A 96 1.56 -3.94 -20.53
CA GLY A 96 0.47 -2.97 -20.73
C GLY A 96 0.04 -2.24 -19.46
N CYS A 97 0.91 -2.18 -18.43
CA CYS A 97 0.70 -1.34 -17.25
C CYS A 97 1.03 0.11 -17.64
N THR A 98 0.02 0.97 -17.60
CA THR A 98 0.14 2.34 -18.13
C THR A 98 0.84 3.29 -17.15
N HIS A 99 0.53 3.15 -15.85
CA HIS A 99 1.04 4.02 -14.79
C HIS A 99 1.39 3.21 -13.55
N SER A 100 2.19 3.81 -12.66
CA SER A 100 2.47 3.21 -11.35
C SER A 100 2.58 4.27 -10.26
N VAL A 101 2.21 3.87 -9.04
CA VAL A 101 2.48 4.62 -7.82
C VAL A 101 3.66 3.96 -7.10
N LEU A 102 4.79 4.63 -7.10
CA LEU A 102 5.96 4.19 -6.35
C LEU A 102 5.69 4.35 -4.85
N VAL A 103 6.01 3.33 -4.10
CA VAL A 103 6.00 3.38 -2.64
C VAL A 103 7.43 3.23 -2.17
N GLN A 104 7.97 4.26 -1.52
CA GLN A 104 9.36 4.22 -1.07
C GLN A 104 9.65 2.96 -0.27
N VAL A 105 10.72 2.27 -0.64
CA VAL A 105 11.19 1.08 0.07
C VAL A 105 12.07 1.48 1.26
N ILE A 106 12.00 0.69 2.34
CA ILE A 106 12.72 0.98 3.58
C ILE A 106 14.26 0.98 3.42
N TYR A 107 14.78 0.43 2.34
CA TYR A 107 16.22 0.35 2.07
C TYR A 107 16.91 1.71 2.08
N HIS A 108 16.28 2.73 1.51
CA HIS A 108 16.76 4.12 1.52
C HIS A 108 16.37 4.89 2.80
N GLY A 109 15.78 4.21 3.79
CA GLY A 109 15.32 4.83 5.03
C GLY A 109 14.33 5.95 4.76
N TRP A 110 14.59 7.09 5.37
CA TRP A 110 13.76 8.29 5.27
C TRP A 110 14.19 9.24 4.14
N ASP A 111 15.16 8.81 3.31
CA ASP A 111 15.59 9.55 2.12
C ASP A 111 14.75 9.15 0.92
N ASN A 112 13.94 10.06 0.41
CA ASN A 112 13.04 9.82 -0.73
C ASN A 112 13.60 10.35 -2.05
N THR A 113 14.88 10.74 -2.11
CA THR A 113 15.49 11.37 -3.28
C THR A 113 15.34 10.50 -4.53
N TYR A 114 15.56 9.18 -4.41
CA TYR A 114 15.47 8.31 -5.59
C TYR A 114 14.06 8.23 -6.17
N VAL A 115 13.02 8.02 -5.35
CA VAL A 115 11.64 7.97 -5.89
C VAL A 115 11.18 9.33 -6.39
N ALA A 116 11.65 10.43 -5.80
CA ALA A 116 11.39 11.78 -6.31
C ALA A 116 12.05 12.00 -7.68
N ASP A 117 13.31 11.60 -7.87
CA ASP A 117 13.99 11.64 -9.16
C ASP A 117 13.29 10.75 -10.21
N CYS A 118 12.76 9.59 -9.81
CA CYS A 118 11.96 8.74 -10.71
C CYS A 118 10.68 9.44 -11.19
N VAL A 119 9.93 10.07 -10.29
CA VAL A 119 8.73 10.84 -10.66
C VAL A 119 9.08 12.01 -11.58
N LYS A 120 10.16 12.73 -11.29
CA LYS A 120 10.65 13.83 -12.14
C LYS A 120 11.04 13.35 -13.54
N ARG A 121 11.61 12.16 -13.68
CA ARG A 121 11.99 11.56 -14.97
C ARG A 121 10.79 11.05 -15.77
N TYR A 122 9.75 10.56 -15.11
CA TYR A 122 8.57 9.97 -15.74
C TYR A 122 7.25 10.58 -15.21
N PRO A 123 7.08 11.91 -15.27
CA PRO A 123 5.99 12.62 -14.57
C PRO A 123 4.58 12.25 -15.06
N LYS A 124 4.47 11.80 -16.31
CA LYS A 124 3.20 11.37 -16.91
C LYS A 124 2.81 9.94 -16.52
N ARG A 125 3.76 9.13 -16.05
CA ARG A 125 3.55 7.70 -15.79
C ARG A 125 3.67 7.32 -14.32
N LEU A 126 4.39 8.11 -13.52
CA LEU A 126 4.71 7.77 -12.14
C LEU A 126 4.18 8.82 -11.16
N LYS A 127 3.66 8.36 -10.06
CA LYS A 127 3.41 9.10 -8.82
C LYS A 127 4.19 8.41 -7.71
N ALA A 128 4.38 9.05 -6.55
CA ALA A 128 5.10 8.39 -5.46
C ALA A 128 4.59 8.80 -4.07
N HIS A 129 4.74 7.85 -3.16
CA HIS A 129 4.63 8.02 -1.71
C HIS A 129 6.01 7.86 -1.08
N GLY A 130 6.42 8.85 -0.29
CA GLY A 130 7.65 8.81 0.48
C GLY A 130 7.51 8.05 1.79
N LEU A 131 8.64 7.74 2.41
CA LEU A 131 8.73 7.31 3.81
C LEU A 131 9.24 8.47 4.66
N ILE A 132 8.65 8.65 5.84
CA ILE A 132 9.11 9.59 6.86
C ILE A 132 9.07 8.90 8.21
N ASP A 133 9.97 9.27 9.12
CA ASP A 133 9.94 8.79 10.49
C ASP A 133 8.69 9.34 11.19
N PRO A 134 7.73 8.50 11.58
CA PRO A 134 6.49 8.97 12.20
C PRO A 134 6.71 9.53 13.61
N THR A 135 7.86 9.25 14.23
CA THR A 135 8.22 9.68 15.58
C THR A 135 9.01 10.99 15.59
N ASP A 136 9.45 11.47 14.41
CA ASP A 136 10.18 12.73 14.29
C ASP A 136 9.26 13.92 14.65
N PRO A 137 9.65 14.81 15.56
CA PRO A 137 8.87 16.00 15.90
C PRO A 137 8.64 16.95 14.70
N LYS A 138 9.47 16.85 13.64
CA LYS A 138 9.34 17.63 12.40
C LYS A 138 8.66 16.84 11.26
N VAL A 139 8.02 15.71 11.55
CA VAL A 139 7.42 14.82 10.54
C VAL A 139 6.45 15.55 9.58
N ALA A 140 5.64 16.47 10.10
CA ALA A 140 4.69 17.24 9.29
C ALA A 140 5.39 18.21 8.29
N ASP A 141 6.50 18.80 8.70
CA ASP A 141 7.28 19.73 7.85
C ASP A 141 8.08 18.94 6.81
N LYS A 142 8.63 17.78 7.20
CA LYS A 142 9.28 16.85 6.26
C LYS A 142 8.30 16.34 5.20
N MET A 143 7.06 16.02 5.56
CA MET A 143 6.01 15.67 4.60
C MET A 143 5.76 16.81 3.61
N GLU A 144 5.57 18.03 4.11
CA GLU A 144 5.36 19.20 3.26
C GLU A 144 6.52 19.43 2.29
N PHE A 145 7.76 19.33 2.77
CA PHE A 145 8.98 19.44 1.96
C PHE A 145 8.97 18.42 0.82
N TRP A 146 8.78 17.12 1.12
CA TRP A 146 8.78 16.09 0.08
C TRP A 146 7.64 16.25 -0.92
N MET A 147 6.49 16.73 -0.49
CA MET A 147 5.36 16.95 -1.40
C MET A 147 5.52 18.20 -2.27
N LYS A 148 5.90 19.33 -1.69
CA LYS A 148 5.97 20.60 -2.41
C LYS A 148 7.23 20.76 -3.26
N GLU A 149 8.38 20.42 -2.69
CA GLU A 149 9.67 20.65 -3.36
C GLU A 149 10.07 19.49 -4.26
N HIS A 150 9.56 18.29 -3.98
CA HIS A 150 9.94 17.06 -4.67
C HIS A 150 8.80 16.34 -5.39
N GLY A 151 7.58 16.88 -5.33
CA GLY A 151 6.44 16.39 -6.10
C GLY A 151 5.88 15.04 -5.67
N LEU A 152 6.12 14.61 -4.42
CA LEU A 152 5.50 13.41 -3.90
C LEU A 152 4.00 13.64 -3.64
N HIS A 153 3.20 12.57 -3.69
CA HIS A 153 1.74 12.65 -3.61
C HIS A 153 1.18 12.23 -2.25
N GLY A 154 2.05 11.83 -1.34
CA GLY A 154 1.70 11.40 -0.01
C GLY A 154 2.83 10.63 0.66
N MET A 155 2.49 10.00 1.79
CA MET A 155 3.47 9.27 2.61
C MET A 155 2.97 7.87 2.91
N ARG A 156 3.92 6.93 3.04
CA ARG A 156 3.70 5.62 3.61
C ARG A 156 4.12 5.63 5.07
N PHE A 157 3.29 5.08 5.93
CA PHE A 157 3.59 4.80 7.33
C PHE A 157 3.68 3.29 7.53
N SER A 158 4.87 2.82 7.91
CA SER A 158 5.14 1.39 8.09
C SER A 158 4.93 0.99 9.56
N ALA A 159 3.67 1.05 10.02
CA ALA A 159 3.29 0.83 11.41
C ALA A 159 3.64 -0.58 11.92
N ILE A 160 3.67 -1.57 11.02
CA ILE A 160 4.01 -2.96 11.37
C ILE A 160 5.39 -3.10 12.00
N TYR A 161 6.36 -2.24 11.66
CA TYR A 161 7.68 -2.27 12.29
C TYR A 161 7.67 -1.86 13.77
N TYR A 162 6.58 -1.23 14.22
CA TYR A 162 6.42 -0.78 15.60
C TYR A 162 5.51 -1.70 16.43
N GLU A 163 5.00 -2.75 15.82
CA GLU A 163 4.14 -3.72 16.49
C GLU A 163 4.87 -4.41 17.65
N ASN A 164 4.11 -4.79 18.68
CA ASN A 164 4.62 -5.48 19.88
C ASN A 164 5.77 -4.73 20.62
N GLY A 165 5.72 -3.39 20.60
CA GLY A 165 6.68 -2.54 21.31
C GLY A 165 8.01 -2.35 20.59
N LYS A 166 8.21 -2.92 19.40
CA LYS A 166 9.42 -2.70 18.60
C LYS A 166 9.59 -1.20 18.29
N HIS A 167 10.82 -0.73 18.21
CA HIS A 167 11.18 0.65 17.84
C HIS A 167 10.43 1.75 18.63
N GLY A 168 10.09 1.49 19.88
CA GLY A 168 9.35 2.44 20.73
C GLY A 168 7.84 2.26 20.72
N GLY A 169 7.34 1.26 19.96
CA GLY A 169 5.92 0.91 19.92
C GLY A 169 5.09 1.79 18.97
N ASP A 170 3.86 1.39 18.78
CA ASP A 170 2.92 1.94 17.79
C ASP A 170 2.00 3.04 18.36
N GLY A 171 2.31 3.57 19.55
CA GLY A 171 1.53 4.64 20.20
C GLY A 171 1.45 5.93 19.37
N TRP A 172 2.44 6.17 18.52
CA TRP A 172 2.46 7.33 17.62
C TRP A 172 1.30 7.36 16.63
N ILE A 173 0.68 6.20 16.28
CA ILE A 173 -0.37 6.13 15.26
C ILE A 173 -1.52 7.10 15.59
N ASN A 174 -1.94 7.16 16.85
CA ASN A 174 -3.03 8.01 17.31
C ASN A 174 -2.63 8.97 18.45
N ALA A 175 -1.34 9.25 18.60
CA ALA A 175 -0.87 10.23 19.57
C ALA A 175 -1.42 11.64 19.24
N ARG A 176 -1.52 12.48 20.27
CA ARG A 176 -1.99 13.86 20.14
C ARG A 176 -1.17 14.64 19.10
N GLU A 177 0.13 14.42 19.07
CA GLU A 177 1.07 15.08 18.17
C GLU A 177 0.84 14.69 16.70
N THR A 178 0.39 13.46 16.45
CA THR A 178 0.13 12.94 15.10
C THR A 178 -1.02 13.67 14.40
N HIS A 179 -1.96 14.25 15.14
CA HIS A 179 -3.00 15.09 14.53
C HIS A 179 -2.44 16.28 13.73
N ARG A 180 -1.24 16.77 14.07
CA ARG A 180 -0.58 17.83 13.28
C ARG A 180 -0.24 17.34 11.87
N VAL A 181 0.24 16.11 11.73
CA VAL A 181 0.56 15.49 10.44
C VAL A 181 -0.71 15.35 9.59
N TRP A 182 -1.79 14.86 10.20
CA TRP A 182 -3.08 14.67 9.51
C TRP A 182 -3.70 15.99 9.08
N ARG A 183 -3.69 17.03 9.91
CA ARG A 183 -4.14 18.38 9.49
C ARG A 183 -3.29 18.96 8.36
N LYS A 184 -1.99 18.69 8.34
CA LYS A 184 -1.12 19.09 7.23
C LYS A 184 -1.48 18.29 5.97
N ALA A 185 -1.76 17.00 6.09
CA ALA A 185 -2.18 16.14 4.99
C ALA A 185 -3.50 16.63 4.35
N GLU A 186 -4.48 17.03 5.17
CA GLU A 186 -5.72 17.63 4.66
C GLU A 186 -5.45 18.88 3.80
N LYS A 187 -4.58 19.76 4.26
CA LYS A 187 -4.21 21.00 3.53
C LYS A 187 -3.47 20.73 2.23
N LEU A 188 -2.64 19.69 2.21
CA LEU A 188 -1.83 19.31 1.05
C LEU A 188 -2.57 18.37 0.07
N GLY A 189 -3.73 17.84 0.45
CA GLY A 189 -4.41 16.79 -0.31
C GLY A 189 -3.61 15.48 -0.36
N ALA A 190 -2.81 15.21 0.66
CA ALA A 190 -1.96 14.03 0.72
C ALA A 190 -2.77 12.73 0.78
N VAL A 191 -2.23 11.67 0.18
CA VAL A 191 -2.73 10.30 0.32
C VAL A 191 -1.81 9.56 1.28
N PHE A 192 -2.37 8.91 2.29
CA PHE A 192 -1.61 8.11 3.23
C PHE A 192 -1.72 6.63 2.91
N ASN A 193 -0.59 5.95 2.79
CA ASN A 193 -0.50 4.49 2.78
C ASN A 193 -0.10 4.00 4.16
N TYR A 194 -0.82 3.03 4.69
CA TYR A 194 -0.49 2.36 5.94
C TYR A 194 -0.13 0.89 5.69
N PHE A 195 1.14 0.56 5.93
CA PHE A 195 1.60 -0.81 6.08
C PHE A 195 1.45 -1.17 7.55
N ILE A 196 0.36 -1.84 7.88
CA ILE A 196 -0.18 -1.91 9.24
C ILE A 196 -0.73 -3.30 9.53
N ALA A 197 -0.49 -3.82 10.74
CA ALA A 197 -1.06 -5.05 11.20
C ALA A 197 -2.52 -4.85 11.68
N PRO A 198 -3.40 -5.87 11.60
CA PRO A 198 -4.80 -5.75 11.99
C PRO A 198 -5.02 -5.19 13.39
N LYS A 199 -4.23 -5.64 14.36
CA LYS A 199 -4.33 -5.18 15.77
C LYS A 199 -4.03 -3.69 15.98
N GLN A 200 -3.40 -3.06 15.00
CA GLN A 200 -3.09 -1.62 15.02
C GLN A 200 -4.23 -0.79 14.38
N LEU A 201 -5.14 -1.41 13.62
CA LEU A 201 -6.24 -0.73 12.93
C LEU A 201 -7.15 0.09 13.86
N PRO A 202 -7.47 -0.32 15.09
CA PRO A 202 -8.26 0.51 16.00
C PRO A 202 -7.61 1.87 16.32
N LYS A 203 -6.28 1.95 16.35
CA LYS A 203 -5.57 3.23 16.51
C LYS A 203 -5.68 4.07 15.24
N LEU A 204 -5.51 3.47 14.06
CA LEU A 204 -5.70 4.16 12.79
C LEU A 204 -7.14 4.65 12.63
N GLU A 205 -8.13 3.87 13.05
CA GLU A 205 -9.54 4.22 13.00
C GLU A 205 -9.84 5.54 13.71
N THR A 206 -9.23 5.79 14.88
CA THR A 206 -9.41 7.04 15.60
C THR A 206 -8.99 8.25 14.79
N MET A 207 -7.91 8.12 14.03
CA MET A 207 -7.37 9.18 13.17
C MET A 207 -8.21 9.37 11.90
N VAL A 208 -8.61 8.28 11.26
CA VAL A 208 -9.49 8.31 10.08
C VAL A 208 -10.81 9.01 10.39
N ARG A 209 -11.40 8.72 11.54
CA ARG A 209 -12.64 9.35 12.03
C ARG A 209 -12.45 10.85 12.33
N ALA A 210 -11.30 11.21 12.92
CA ALA A 210 -11.01 12.61 13.26
C ALA A 210 -10.64 13.47 12.04
N HIS A 211 -10.20 12.85 10.94
CA HIS A 211 -9.70 13.50 9.73
C HIS A 211 -10.33 12.93 8.44
N PRO A 212 -11.66 13.09 8.25
CA PRO A 212 -12.39 12.44 7.16
C PRO A 212 -11.98 12.92 5.76
N LYS A 213 -11.24 14.01 5.65
CA LYS A 213 -10.73 14.54 4.37
C LYS A 213 -9.40 13.91 3.94
N VAL A 214 -8.70 13.22 4.84
CA VAL A 214 -7.46 12.52 4.49
C VAL A 214 -7.81 11.18 3.84
N ARG A 215 -7.29 10.95 2.65
CA ARG A 215 -7.43 9.67 1.94
C ARG A 215 -6.43 8.68 2.49
N VAL A 216 -6.91 7.53 2.94
CA VAL A 216 -6.11 6.50 3.61
C VAL A 216 -6.19 5.20 2.83
N ILE A 217 -5.05 4.57 2.60
CA ILE A 217 -4.94 3.27 1.94
C ILE A 217 -4.34 2.28 2.94
N ILE A 218 -5.02 1.17 3.14
CA ILE A 218 -4.51 0.04 3.90
C ILE A 218 -3.82 -0.91 2.93
N ASP A 219 -2.52 -1.12 3.10
CA ASP A 219 -1.72 -1.99 2.24
C ASP A 219 -2.02 -3.48 2.50
N HIS A 220 -2.08 -4.28 1.42
CA HIS A 220 -2.00 -5.75 1.42
C HIS A 220 -2.96 -6.43 2.42
N LEU A 221 -4.25 -6.07 2.39
CA LEU A 221 -5.26 -6.62 3.30
C LEU A 221 -4.86 -6.51 4.78
N SER A 222 -4.12 -5.44 5.16
CA SER A 222 -3.56 -5.24 6.52
C SER A 222 -2.58 -6.34 6.96
N GLN A 223 -1.86 -6.98 6.01
CA GLN A 223 -0.90 -8.07 6.30
C GLN A 223 -1.52 -9.20 7.13
N MET A 224 -2.74 -9.57 6.79
CA MET A 224 -3.44 -10.63 7.51
C MET A 224 -2.78 -12.00 7.27
N ASP A 225 -2.70 -12.79 8.31
CA ASP A 225 -2.34 -14.20 8.23
C ASP A 225 -3.59 -15.04 7.98
N LEU A 226 -3.91 -15.31 6.71
CA LEU A 226 -5.04 -16.18 6.33
C LEU A 226 -4.77 -17.67 6.62
N GLY A 227 -3.53 -18.01 7.02
CA GLY A 227 -3.14 -19.35 7.45
C GLY A 227 -3.28 -19.58 8.95
N ALA A 228 -3.62 -18.56 9.74
CA ALA A 228 -3.86 -18.69 11.17
C ALA A 228 -4.99 -19.70 11.47
N GLU A 229 -5.00 -20.27 12.67
CA GLU A 229 -6.04 -21.19 13.13
C GLU A 229 -7.42 -20.51 13.13
N ASP A 230 -7.50 -19.28 13.60
CA ASP A 230 -8.68 -18.41 13.51
C ASP A 230 -8.28 -16.99 13.06
N PRO A 231 -8.37 -16.67 11.76
CA PRO A 231 -8.08 -15.34 11.25
C PRO A 231 -9.24 -14.34 11.50
N GLU A 232 -10.40 -14.79 11.95
CA GLU A 232 -11.62 -14.00 12.01
C GLU A 232 -11.56 -12.78 12.94
N PRO A 233 -10.96 -12.80 14.12
CA PRO A 233 -10.85 -11.63 14.98
C PRO A 233 -10.11 -10.47 14.30
N ASP A 234 -9.01 -10.77 13.65
CA ASP A 234 -8.21 -9.79 12.93
C ASP A 234 -8.92 -9.31 11.66
N PHE A 235 -9.59 -10.22 10.98
CA PHE A 235 -10.34 -9.90 9.75
C PHE A 235 -11.49 -8.92 10.01
N ARG A 236 -12.21 -9.09 11.13
CA ARG A 236 -13.24 -8.13 11.54
C ARG A 236 -12.71 -6.72 11.75
N LEU A 237 -11.47 -6.56 12.23
CA LEU A 237 -10.84 -5.24 12.38
C LEU A 237 -10.64 -4.55 11.02
N LEU A 238 -10.24 -5.31 9.98
CA LEU A 238 -10.14 -4.76 8.63
C LEU A 238 -11.51 -4.39 8.08
N LEU A 239 -12.50 -5.28 8.16
CA LEU A 239 -13.84 -5.03 7.65
C LEU A 239 -14.52 -3.82 8.33
N ALA A 240 -14.23 -3.58 9.61
CA ALA A 240 -14.76 -2.43 10.35
C ALA A 240 -14.31 -1.09 9.75
N MET A 241 -13.18 -1.05 9.02
CA MET A 241 -12.71 0.16 8.34
C MET A 241 -13.56 0.52 7.11
N ALA A 242 -14.37 -0.40 6.59
CA ALA A 242 -15.19 -0.18 5.41
C ALA A 242 -16.27 0.92 5.58
N LYS A 243 -16.69 1.20 6.82
CA LYS A 243 -17.66 2.29 7.13
C LYS A 243 -17.11 3.70 6.82
N TYR A 244 -15.79 3.85 6.63
CA TYR A 244 -15.17 5.13 6.34
C TYR A 244 -14.98 5.32 4.84
N PRO A 245 -15.66 6.31 4.20
CA PRO A 245 -15.60 6.50 2.74
C PRO A 245 -14.22 6.97 2.25
N ASN A 246 -13.39 7.48 3.14
CA ASN A 246 -12.02 7.92 2.86
C ASN A 246 -10.96 6.83 3.07
N VAL A 247 -11.37 5.56 3.17
CA VAL A 247 -10.46 4.41 3.32
C VAL A 247 -10.57 3.48 2.12
N TRP A 248 -9.43 3.16 1.54
CA TRP A 248 -9.22 2.18 0.46
C TRP A 248 -8.39 1.01 0.96
N VAL A 249 -8.49 -0.13 0.29
CA VAL A 249 -7.68 -1.32 0.59
C VAL A 249 -6.96 -1.79 -0.68
N LYS A 250 -5.67 -2.09 -0.56
CA LYS A 250 -4.95 -2.81 -1.60
C LYS A 250 -5.21 -4.30 -1.49
N VAL A 251 -5.85 -4.86 -2.51
CA VAL A 251 -5.90 -6.30 -2.75
C VAL A 251 -4.62 -6.66 -3.50
N SER A 252 -3.58 -6.97 -2.78
CA SER A 252 -2.23 -7.13 -3.31
C SER A 252 -1.42 -8.06 -2.42
N GLU A 253 -0.29 -8.54 -2.94
CA GLU A 253 0.60 -9.45 -2.22
C GLU A 253 -0.10 -10.73 -1.70
N LEU A 254 -1.04 -11.28 -2.47
CA LEU A 254 -1.77 -12.47 -2.06
C LEU A 254 -0.84 -13.67 -1.80
N SER A 255 0.34 -13.70 -2.41
CA SER A 255 1.39 -14.68 -2.11
C SER A 255 1.89 -14.64 -0.66
N SER A 256 1.78 -13.50 0.02
CA SER A 256 2.21 -13.34 1.43
C SER A 256 1.09 -13.62 2.42
N VAL A 257 -0.16 -13.36 2.05
CA VAL A 257 -1.32 -13.53 2.96
C VAL A 257 -2.00 -14.88 2.80
N SER A 258 -1.87 -15.54 1.63
CA SER A 258 -2.42 -16.86 1.33
C SER A 258 -1.73 -17.93 2.18
N LYS A 259 -2.50 -18.87 2.71
CA LYS A 259 -2.00 -20.04 3.44
C LYS A 259 -1.14 -20.94 2.55
N SER A 260 -1.54 -21.12 1.31
CA SER A 260 -0.83 -21.99 0.36
C SER A 260 0.41 -21.34 -0.24
N GLY A 261 0.44 -19.99 -0.35
CA GLY A 261 1.46 -19.22 -1.06
C GLY A 261 1.58 -19.60 -2.55
N LYS A 262 0.63 -20.38 -3.10
CA LYS A 262 0.68 -20.92 -4.47
C LYS A 262 -0.31 -20.18 -5.37
N TYR A 263 0.22 -19.61 -6.47
CA TYR A 263 -0.60 -18.99 -7.50
C TYR A 263 -1.65 -19.99 -8.04
N PRO A 264 -2.91 -19.57 -8.25
CA PRO A 264 -3.47 -18.22 -8.15
C PRO A 264 -4.05 -17.84 -6.76
N PHE A 265 -3.64 -18.49 -5.68
CA PHE A 265 -4.03 -18.21 -4.29
C PHE A 265 -5.53 -18.39 -3.99
N PRO A 266 -6.17 -19.50 -4.40
CA PRO A 266 -7.63 -19.67 -4.28
C PRO A 266 -8.13 -19.69 -2.84
N ASP A 267 -7.27 -20.05 -1.89
CA ASP A 267 -7.56 -20.03 -0.46
C ASP A 267 -7.74 -18.61 0.10
N ALA A 268 -7.22 -17.57 -0.57
CA ALA A 268 -7.44 -16.17 -0.21
C ALA A 268 -8.78 -15.62 -0.75
N TYR A 269 -9.41 -16.24 -1.76
CA TYR A 269 -10.58 -15.70 -2.44
C TYR A 269 -11.80 -15.48 -1.53
N PRO A 270 -12.15 -16.35 -0.58
CA PRO A 270 -13.25 -16.09 0.33
C PRO A 270 -13.05 -14.81 1.14
N HIS A 271 -11.82 -14.51 1.55
CA HIS A 271 -11.48 -13.30 2.30
C HIS A 271 -11.49 -12.07 1.39
N VAL A 272 -10.92 -12.16 0.20
CA VAL A 272 -10.98 -11.09 -0.81
C VAL A 272 -12.43 -10.75 -1.15
N LYS A 273 -13.31 -11.76 -1.27
CA LYS A 273 -14.73 -11.57 -1.52
C LYS A 273 -15.40 -10.74 -0.42
N ARG A 274 -15.14 -11.07 0.83
CA ARG A 274 -15.68 -10.32 1.98
C ARG A 274 -15.19 -8.86 2.02
N VAL A 275 -13.92 -8.63 1.67
CA VAL A 275 -13.38 -7.25 1.55
C VAL A 275 -14.06 -6.52 0.39
N TYR A 276 -14.25 -7.18 -0.75
CA TYR A 276 -14.97 -6.64 -1.89
C TYR A 276 -16.43 -6.28 -1.54
N GLU A 277 -17.14 -7.16 -0.82
CA GLU A 277 -18.51 -6.91 -0.37
C GLU A 277 -18.61 -5.76 0.63
N ALA A 278 -17.62 -5.62 1.53
CA ALA A 278 -17.62 -4.58 2.55
C ALA A 278 -17.22 -3.21 2.03
N PHE A 279 -16.15 -3.12 1.24
CA PHE A 279 -15.60 -1.84 0.75
C PHE A 279 -16.25 -1.40 -0.58
N GLY A 280 -16.81 -2.34 -1.34
CA GLY A 280 -17.22 -2.13 -2.72
C GLY A 280 -16.04 -2.02 -3.70
N PRO A 281 -16.28 -2.26 -5.01
CA PRO A 281 -15.22 -2.24 -6.02
C PRO A 281 -14.52 -0.88 -6.15
N ASP A 282 -15.19 0.22 -5.83
CA ASP A 282 -14.68 1.59 -5.97
C ASP A 282 -13.57 1.94 -4.96
N ARG A 283 -13.42 1.13 -3.90
CA ARG A 283 -12.41 1.35 -2.86
C ARG A 283 -11.38 0.23 -2.75
N LEU A 284 -11.26 -0.60 -3.79
CA LEU A 284 -10.20 -1.59 -3.91
C LEU A 284 -9.15 -1.13 -4.92
N LEU A 285 -7.89 -1.48 -4.65
CA LEU A 285 -6.74 -1.07 -5.46
C LEU A 285 -5.85 -2.28 -5.77
N PHE A 286 -5.39 -2.35 -7.01
CA PHE A 286 -4.39 -3.29 -7.48
C PHE A 286 -2.97 -2.80 -7.15
N GLY A 287 -2.06 -3.71 -6.82
CA GLY A 287 -0.64 -3.43 -6.61
C GLY A 287 0.18 -4.71 -6.55
N THR A 288 1.49 -4.65 -6.84
CA THR A 288 2.29 -5.87 -7.05
C THR A 288 3.63 -5.96 -6.32
N GLY A 289 4.24 -4.86 -5.93
CA GLY A 289 5.41 -4.82 -5.05
C GLY A 289 6.75 -4.58 -5.74
N TYR A 290 7.17 -5.39 -6.70
CA TYR A 290 8.56 -5.37 -7.21
C TYR A 290 8.65 -5.36 -8.73
N PRO A 291 9.68 -4.73 -9.35
CA PRO A 291 9.83 -4.64 -10.80
C PRO A 291 10.59 -5.83 -11.39
N GLY A 292 10.22 -6.23 -12.60
CA GLY A 292 10.99 -7.13 -13.46
C GLY A 292 11.48 -8.40 -12.77
N ALA A 293 12.76 -8.71 -12.93
CA ALA A 293 13.38 -9.91 -12.36
C ALA A 293 13.43 -9.93 -10.82
N ALA A 294 13.35 -8.78 -10.16
CA ALA A 294 13.32 -8.73 -8.70
C ALA A 294 12.13 -9.50 -8.12
N ARG A 295 11.02 -9.61 -8.85
CA ARG A 295 9.83 -10.38 -8.43
C ARG A 295 10.15 -11.81 -8.00
N ALA A 296 10.95 -12.51 -8.79
CA ALA A 296 11.33 -13.88 -8.48
C ALA A 296 12.13 -13.96 -7.18
N GLY A 297 13.04 -13.01 -6.95
CA GLY A 297 13.84 -12.92 -5.72
C GLY A 297 13.02 -12.67 -4.45
N TYR A 298 11.83 -12.08 -4.60
CA TYR A 298 10.90 -11.81 -3.50
C TYR A 298 9.67 -12.73 -3.52
N ASN A 299 9.75 -13.84 -4.25
CA ASN A 299 8.67 -14.84 -4.36
C ASN A 299 7.34 -14.22 -4.83
N ARG A 300 7.41 -13.31 -5.83
CA ARG A 300 6.23 -12.70 -6.44
C ARG A 300 6.00 -13.24 -7.84
N PRO A 301 4.74 -13.43 -8.25
CA PRO A 301 4.42 -13.81 -9.63
C PRO A 301 4.91 -12.75 -10.64
N PRO A 302 5.16 -13.13 -11.90
CA PRO A 302 5.37 -12.17 -12.97
C PRO A 302 4.19 -11.18 -13.11
N LEU A 303 4.44 -9.95 -13.58
CA LEU A 303 3.42 -8.88 -13.63
C LEU A 303 2.16 -9.26 -14.41
N ASN A 304 2.31 -9.98 -15.53
CA ASN A 304 1.17 -10.48 -16.29
C ASN A 304 0.29 -11.45 -15.46
N LYS A 305 0.90 -12.29 -14.62
CA LYS A 305 0.16 -13.17 -13.72
C LYS A 305 -0.58 -12.42 -12.63
N GLU A 306 0.03 -11.38 -12.09
CA GLU A 306 -0.64 -10.50 -11.12
C GLU A 306 -1.85 -9.78 -11.76
N ILE A 307 -1.74 -9.32 -13.01
CA ILE A 307 -2.86 -8.74 -13.76
C ILE A 307 -3.93 -9.82 -14.06
N ASP A 308 -3.51 -11.01 -14.52
CA ASP A 308 -4.40 -12.12 -14.81
C ASP A 308 -5.19 -12.58 -13.58
N LEU A 309 -4.62 -12.45 -12.39
CA LEU A 309 -5.29 -12.76 -11.13
C LEU A 309 -6.64 -12.01 -11.02
N PHE A 310 -6.66 -10.72 -11.36
CA PHE A 310 -7.86 -9.90 -11.32
C PHE A 310 -8.76 -10.09 -12.55
N ARG A 311 -8.18 -10.38 -13.71
CA ARG A 311 -8.93 -10.50 -14.97
C ARG A 311 -9.53 -11.87 -15.20
N LYS A 312 -8.92 -12.94 -14.65
CA LYS A 312 -9.23 -14.33 -15.02
C LYS A 312 -9.46 -15.24 -13.84
N GLU A 313 -8.69 -15.05 -12.75
CA GLU A 313 -8.61 -16.07 -11.70
C GLU A 313 -9.61 -15.82 -10.55
N ILE A 314 -9.78 -14.56 -10.13
CA ILE A 314 -10.74 -14.19 -9.08
C ILE A 314 -12.15 -14.19 -9.70
N PRO A 315 -13.03 -15.13 -9.36
CA PRO A 315 -14.22 -15.43 -10.17
C PRO A 315 -15.42 -14.48 -9.95
N PHE A 316 -15.35 -13.60 -8.95
CA PHE A 316 -16.49 -12.77 -8.57
C PHE A 316 -16.35 -11.29 -8.99
N PHE A 317 -15.22 -10.87 -9.56
CA PHE A 317 -15.08 -9.54 -10.12
C PHE A 317 -15.74 -9.46 -11.50
N THR A 318 -16.72 -8.58 -11.65
CA THR A 318 -17.30 -8.28 -12.97
C THR A 318 -16.27 -7.57 -13.86
N PRO A 319 -16.42 -7.56 -15.17
CA PRO A 319 -15.52 -6.79 -16.06
C PRO A 319 -15.41 -5.31 -15.68
N GLU A 320 -16.49 -4.69 -15.23
CA GLU A 320 -16.48 -3.30 -14.76
C GLU A 320 -15.67 -3.14 -13.46
N ASP A 321 -15.82 -4.05 -12.50
CA ASP A 321 -15.06 -4.02 -11.25
C ASP A 321 -13.56 -4.25 -11.48
N GLN A 322 -13.22 -5.14 -12.43
CA GLN A 322 -11.84 -5.35 -12.86
C GLN A 322 -11.19 -4.06 -13.36
N GLU A 323 -11.89 -3.29 -14.19
CA GLU A 323 -11.41 -2.00 -14.69
C GLU A 323 -11.28 -0.96 -13.57
N LYS A 324 -12.22 -0.91 -12.64
CA LYS A 324 -12.15 -0.04 -11.46
C LYS A 324 -10.91 -0.38 -10.61
N ILE A 325 -10.76 -1.63 -10.22
CA ILE A 325 -9.71 -2.10 -9.30
C ILE A 325 -8.33 -2.02 -9.96
N LEU A 326 -8.22 -2.41 -11.24
CA LEU A 326 -6.97 -2.40 -11.98
C LEU A 326 -6.46 -1.00 -12.33
N GLY A 327 -7.37 0.02 -12.38
CA GLY A 327 -6.88 1.33 -12.81
C GLY A 327 -7.76 2.53 -12.55
N ARG A 328 -9.08 2.49 -12.78
CA ARG A 328 -9.94 3.69 -12.69
C ARG A 328 -9.91 4.32 -11.28
N ASN A 329 -9.95 3.50 -10.22
CA ASN A 329 -9.88 3.98 -8.85
C ASN A 329 -8.56 4.70 -8.57
N ALA A 330 -7.46 4.13 -9.04
CA ALA A 330 -6.14 4.74 -8.93
C ALA A 330 -6.05 6.03 -9.75
N ALA A 331 -6.57 6.05 -10.99
CA ALA A 331 -6.59 7.25 -11.81
C ALA A 331 -7.32 8.40 -11.11
N HIS A 332 -8.47 8.11 -10.50
CA HIS A 332 -9.23 9.10 -9.71
C HIS A 332 -8.44 9.56 -8.47
N LEU A 333 -7.89 8.62 -7.70
CA LEU A 333 -7.28 8.88 -6.40
C LEU A 333 -6.00 9.72 -6.51
N TRP A 334 -5.19 9.50 -7.54
CA TRP A 334 -3.93 10.22 -7.78
C TRP A 334 -3.98 11.23 -8.91
N GLY A 335 -5.13 11.37 -9.60
CA GLY A 335 -5.29 12.34 -10.68
C GLY A 335 -4.46 12.00 -11.92
N PHE A 336 -4.27 10.71 -12.24
CA PHE A 336 -3.68 10.33 -13.51
C PHE A 336 -4.60 10.71 -14.67
N GLY A 337 -4.03 11.22 -15.78
CA GLY A 337 -4.77 11.63 -16.96
C GLY A 337 -5.44 13.01 -16.91
N LYS A 338 -5.33 13.74 -15.80
CA LYS A 338 -5.71 15.16 -15.74
C LYS A 338 -4.57 15.98 -16.34
N SER A 339 -4.87 16.79 -17.36
CA SER A 339 -3.95 17.84 -17.82
C SER A 339 -3.73 18.80 -16.66
N THR A 340 -2.47 18.98 -16.26
CA THR A 340 -2.03 20.02 -15.31
C THR A 340 -2.02 21.37 -16.01
#